data_fe3c5a7151900296516b0b4cb3dc9f27
#
_entry.id   fe3c5a7151900296516b0b4cb3dc9f27
#
_cell.length_a   1.000
_cell.length_b   1.000
_cell.length_c   1.000
_cell.angle_alpha   90.00
_cell.angle_beta   90.00
_cell.angle_gamma   90.00
#
_symmetry.space_group_name_H-M   'P 1'
#
loop_
_entity.id
_entity.type
_entity.pdbx_description
1 polymer ?
#
loop_
_entity_poly.entity_id
_entity_poly.type
_entity_poly.pdbx_seq_one_letter_code
_entity_poly.pdbx_strand_id
1 'polypeptide(L)'
;MKKNLIYSLLFVPFIANAQQDLAKYVKPIIGTEKMGHTYPGATVPFGAVQLSPETDTISYEQDGKYNGDVYKYCAGYKYEDHTIVGFSHTHLSGTGHSDLGDFLVMPTQGKLQMNPGTATDPKSGFRSAFSHQNEVAEAGYYRVKLDDDNILAEMTATRRVGMHQYTFPKSDQSHIILDLMSGIYNYPDKNVWTYVRVVNDSLITGYRQTNGWARTRTVYFAMSFSKSFKSYGQKNYDRKETYRGFWGKFDQTRNFPEIAGKQLRMYFDFNTAEQEKVKVKFALSPVSQENALENMNAEIPGWDFDQVRQQARAEWNKELNKIAVNTDEDDKVNFYTAMYHAFINPTTYNDVNGEYKGLDQNVHVAKGFTNYSTFSLWDTYRALHPFFNIIQPTRNNDMVKSMMAHYDQSALKMLPVWSHYANDNWCMSGYHSVSVLTDAIIKGVYTGDPEAALQACITTSNHRDYEGIGYYIDKGFIPSEKSGTSVSNTLEYAYDDWCIAQLAKKLNKQSVYEEYMKRSGNWENNFDNSIGFMRAKKADCTFQKNFDVMSTNNQGFIEGNSWNYSFFVPQNPALLIDRMGGKKKFASKLDTL
;
A
#
# COMPACT_ATOMS: atom_id res chain seq x y z
N MET A 1 13.41 -41.68 -63.60
CA MET A 1 13.76 -40.33 -63.23
C MET A 1 13.19 -40.02 -61.85
N LYS A 2 14.01 -40.06 -60.82
CA LYS A 2 13.62 -39.72 -59.40
C LYS A 2 13.90 -38.25 -59.22
N LYS A 3 12.87 -37.42 -58.91
CA LYS A 3 12.99 -36.03 -58.55
C LYS A 3 13.29 -35.93 -57.04
N ASN A 4 14.50 -35.49 -56.70
CA ASN A 4 14.86 -35.09 -55.34
C ASN A 4 14.29 -33.71 -55.05
N LEU A 5 13.37 -33.62 -54.08
CA LEU A 5 12.89 -32.35 -53.52
C LEU A 5 13.86 -31.96 -52.40
N ILE A 6 14.58 -30.87 -52.59
CA ILE A 6 15.45 -30.25 -51.56
C ILE A 6 14.56 -29.30 -50.76
N TYR A 7 14.30 -29.63 -49.49
CA TYR A 7 13.68 -28.72 -48.52
C TYR A 7 14.78 -27.79 -47.95
N SER A 8 14.77 -26.53 -48.39
CA SER A 8 15.57 -25.49 -47.74
C SER A 8 14.85 -25.07 -46.44
N LEU A 9 15.41 -25.45 -45.30
CA LEU A 9 15.03 -24.88 -44.01
C LEU A 9 15.50 -23.42 -43.94
N LEU A 10 14.59 -22.47 -44.04
CA LEU A 10 14.85 -21.07 -43.70
C LEU A 10 14.99 -20.97 -42.16
N PHE A 11 16.24 -20.87 -41.70
CA PHE A 11 16.54 -20.45 -40.35
C PHE A 11 16.24 -18.96 -40.25
N VAL A 12 15.08 -18.57 -39.68
CA VAL A 12 14.82 -17.22 -39.22
C VAL A 12 15.55 -17.09 -37.88
N PRO A 13 16.58 -16.26 -37.73
CA PRO A 13 17.18 -16.03 -36.45
C PRO A 13 16.18 -15.30 -35.58
N PHE A 14 15.65 -15.96 -34.55
CA PHE A 14 15.00 -15.26 -33.45
C PHE A 14 16.05 -14.39 -32.77
N ILE A 15 16.09 -13.11 -33.08
CA ILE A 15 16.81 -12.12 -32.29
C ILE A 15 16.02 -12.02 -30.99
N ALA A 16 16.40 -12.85 -30.01
CA ALA A 16 16.00 -12.61 -28.65
C ALA A 16 16.66 -11.27 -28.25
N ASN A 17 15.90 -10.19 -28.25
CA ASN A 17 16.35 -8.96 -27.59
C ASN A 17 16.63 -9.33 -26.14
N ALA A 18 17.92 -9.40 -25.78
CA ALA A 18 18.31 -9.60 -24.40
C ALA A 18 17.70 -8.47 -23.57
N GLN A 19 16.85 -8.84 -22.62
CA GLN A 19 16.20 -7.89 -21.73
C GLN A 19 17.29 -7.07 -21.03
N GLN A 20 17.20 -5.73 -21.12
CA GLN A 20 18.19 -4.85 -20.49
C GLN A 20 18.04 -4.94 -18.96
N ASP A 21 19.15 -4.89 -18.25
CA ASP A 21 19.15 -4.80 -16.79
C ASP A 21 18.88 -3.37 -16.32
N LEU A 22 17.62 -2.96 -16.41
CA LEU A 22 17.16 -1.63 -16.03
C LEU A 22 16.97 -1.50 -14.50
N ALA A 23 16.84 -2.62 -13.80
CA ALA A 23 16.78 -2.64 -12.33
C ALA A 23 18.03 -2.03 -11.66
N LYS A 24 19.16 -1.96 -12.36
CA LYS A 24 20.38 -1.29 -11.87
C LYS A 24 20.22 0.21 -11.64
N TYR A 25 19.27 0.84 -12.34
CA TYR A 25 18.97 2.27 -12.20
C TYR A 25 18.03 2.58 -11.04
N VAL A 26 17.30 1.59 -10.54
CA VAL A 26 16.37 1.77 -9.42
C VAL A 26 17.13 2.00 -8.13
N LYS A 27 16.80 3.08 -7.43
CA LYS A 27 17.37 3.46 -6.13
C LYS A 27 16.24 3.58 -5.10
N PRO A 28 15.81 2.48 -4.44
CA PRO A 28 14.70 2.51 -3.49
C PRO A 28 14.90 3.47 -2.30
N ILE A 29 16.15 3.85 -2.03
CA ILE A 29 16.50 4.83 -0.99
C ILE A 29 16.03 6.26 -1.33
N ILE A 30 15.78 6.58 -2.60
CA ILE A 30 15.26 7.89 -3.01
C ILE A 30 13.84 8.06 -2.45
N GLY A 31 13.60 9.20 -1.78
CA GLY A 31 12.32 9.51 -1.14
C GLY A 31 12.21 9.05 0.32
N THR A 32 13.30 8.55 0.94
CA THR A 32 13.29 8.12 2.34
C THR A 32 13.72 9.22 3.33
N GLU A 33 14.16 10.39 2.84
CA GLU A 33 14.55 11.54 3.67
C GLU A 33 13.35 12.43 4.04
N LYS A 34 13.47 13.15 5.14
CA LYS A 34 12.54 14.21 5.60
C LYS A 34 11.08 13.71 5.63
N MET A 35 10.24 14.31 4.80
CA MET A 35 8.83 13.93 4.62
C MET A 35 8.59 13.06 3.38
N GLY A 36 9.63 12.52 2.78
CA GLY A 36 9.48 11.49 1.77
C GLY A 36 9.01 10.18 2.42
N HIS A 37 7.91 9.63 1.97
CA HIS A 37 7.27 8.46 2.57
C HIS A 37 7.47 7.25 1.66
N THR A 38 8.73 6.82 1.53
CA THR A 38 9.10 5.60 0.80
C THR A 38 9.93 4.70 1.72
N TYR A 39 10.06 3.44 1.34
CA TYR A 39 10.85 2.45 2.07
C TYR A 39 11.89 1.80 1.15
N PRO A 40 13.09 1.46 1.67
CA PRO A 40 14.19 0.92 0.85
C PRO A 40 14.16 -0.60 0.69
N GLY A 41 13.22 -1.30 1.33
CA GLY A 41 13.20 -2.74 1.47
C GLY A 41 12.89 -3.53 0.19
N ALA A 42 12.96 -4.84 0.31
CA ALA A 42 12.75 -5.77 -0.79
C ALA A 42 11.27 -6.01 -1.08
N THR A 43 10.85 -5.82 -2.32
CA THR A 43 9.53 -6.17 -2.82
C THR A 43 9.60 -6.53 -4.31
N VAL A 44 8.59 -7.23 -4.83
CA VAL A 44 8.39 -7.42 -6.26
C VAL A 44 7.25 -6.54 -6.77
N PRO A 45 7.10 -6.31 -8.08
CA PRO A 45 6.03 -5.46 -8.60
C PRO A 45 4.65 -5.90 -8.10
N PHE A 46 3.92 -4.98 -7.47
CA PHE A 46 2.57 -5.20 -6.93
C PHE A 46 2.48 -6.35 -5.91
N GLY A 47 3.57 -6.65 -5.21
CA GLY A 47 3.62 -7.72 -4.21
C GLY A 47 2.78 -7.43 -2.97
N ALA A 48 2.27 -8.49 -2.33
CA ALA A 48 1.61 -8.41 -1.02
C ALA A 48 2.63 -8.24 0.11
N VAL A 49 3.89 -8.62 -0.12
CA VAL A 49 4.99 -8.47 0.82
C VAL A 49 5.89 -7.32 0.41
N GLN A 50 6.11 -6.41 1.35
CA GLN A 50 7.10 -5.33 1.29
C GLN A 50 7.98 -5.49 2.53
N LEU A 51 9.12 -6.18 2.37
CA LEU A 51 10.02 -6.53 3.48
C LEU A 51 11.07 -5.45 3.68
N SER A 52 10.92 -4.62 4.71
CA SER A 52 11.73 -3.41 4.90
C SER A 52 12.17 -3.20 6.35
N PRO A 53 13.31 -2.52 6.58
CA PRO A 53 13.72 -2.12 7.91
C PRO A 53 12.78 -1.08 8.51
N GLU A 54 12.64 -1.13 9.83
CA GLU A 54 11.96 -0.14 10.67
C GLU A 54 13.00 0.65 11.46
N THR A 55 12.95 1.97 11.36
CA THR A 55 13.88 2.85 12.10
C THR A 55 13.19 3.75 13.12
N ASP A 56 11.86 3.66 13.26
CA ASP A 56 11.04 4.55 14.08
C ASP A 56 11.64 4.81 15.47
N THR A 57 11.79 6.08 15.80
CA THR A 57 12.36 6.60 17.04
C THR A 57 11.37 7.43 17.85
N ILE A 58 10.13 7.58 17.38
CA ILE A 58 9.13 8.51 17.88
C ILE A 58 7.95 7.75 18.47
N SER A 59 7.57 8.10 19.71
CA SER A 59 6.37 7.57 20.32
C SER A 59 5.11 8.18 19.72
N TYR A 60 4.08 7.36 19.51
CA TYR A 60 2.75 7.81 19.03
C TYR A 60 2.12 8.86 19.93
N GLU A 61 2.30 8.73 21.24
CA GLU A 61 1.85 9.67 22.24
C GLU A 61 3.02 10.30 22.99
N GLN A 62 2.92 11.60 23.21
CA GLN A 62 3.78 12.35 24.07
C GLN A 62 2.92 13.18 25.05
N ASP A 63 3.17 13.01 26.36
CA ASP A 63 2.39 13.67 27.43
C ASP A 63 0.86 13.42 27.32
N GLY A 64 0.48 12.19 26.92
CA GLY A 64 -0.92 11.77 26.76
C GLY A 64 -1.64 12.39 25.56
N LYS A 65 -0.91 12.98 24.61
CA LYS A 65 -1.45 13.56 23.37
C LYS A 65 -0.80 12.93 22.15
N TYR A 66 -1.57 12.86 21.07
CA TYR A 66 -1.04 12.46 19.76
C TYR A 66 0.17 13.31 19.36
N ASN A 67 1.26 12.63 19.03
CA ASN A 67 2.47 13.25 18.54
C ASN A 67 2.46 13.25 17.00
N GLY A 68 2.20 14.40 16.38
CA GLY A 68 2.14 14.52 14.92
C GLY A 68 3.44 14.17 14.18
N ASP A 69 4.57 14.16 14.88
CA ASP A 69 5.87 13.80 14.29
C ASP A 69 5.97 12.32 13.88
N VAL A 70 5.10 11.44 14.40
CA VAL A 70 5.05 10.03 13.95
C VAL A 70 4.69 9.90 12.46
N TYR A 71 4.05 10.92 11.88
CA TYR A 71 3.73 10.96 10.45
C TYR A 71 4.98 10.84 9.56
N LYS A 72 6.14 11.28 10.06
CA LYS A 72 7.43 11.12 9.38
C LYS A 72 7.78 9.65 9.11
N TYR A 73 7.23 8.72 9.91
CA TYR A 73 7.51 7.28 9.86
C TYR A 73 6.40 6.45 9.20
N CYS A 74 5.50 7.04 8.44
CA CYS A 74 4.40 6.28 7.83
C CYS A 74 4.83 5.22 6.80
N ALA A 75 6.09 5.25 6.35
CA ALA A 75 6.73 4.20 5.58
C ALA A 75 7.73 3.34 6.39
N GLY A 76 7.83 3.54 7.72
CA GLY A 76 8.63 2.74 8.64
C GLY A 76 10.12 3.09 8.72
N TYR A 77 10.69 3.66 7.67
CA TYR A 77 12.12 3.95 7.55
C TYR A 77 12.38 5.44 7.28
N LYS A 78 13.47 5.96 7.87
CA LYS A 78 14.01 7.30 7.58
C LYS A 78 15.51 7.21 7.38
N TYR A 79 16.00 7.85 6.30
CA TYR A 79 17.44 7.84 5.98
C TYR A 79 18.30 8.56 7.02
N GLU A 80 17.74 9.53 7.75
CA GLU A 80 18.46 10.26 8.79
C GLU A 80 18.74 9.42 10.05
N ASP A 81 18.11 8.26 10.19
CA ASP A 81 18.27 7.39 11.36
C ASP A 81 19.50 6.50 11.25
N HIS A 82 20.02 6.11 12.41
CA HIS A 82 21.22 5.27 12.52
C HIS A 82 20.99 4.00 13.34
N THR A 83 19.73 3.66 13.60
CA THR A 83 19.38 2.42 14.32
C THR A 83 18.18 1.73 13.67
N ILE A 84 18.19 0.40 13.63
CA ILE A 84 17.12 -0.45 13.14
C ILE A 84 16.49 -1.21 14.29
N VAL A 85 15.15 -1.22 14.37
CA VAL A 85 14.36 -2.00 15.33
C VAL A 85 14.20 -3.44 14.85
N GLY A 86 14.11 -3.64 13.56
CA GLY A 86 13.90 -4.92 12.91
C GLY A 86 13.37 -4.74 11.50
N PHE A 87 12.83 -5.82 10.93
CA PHE A 87 12.36 -5.88 9.54
C PHE A 87 10.92 -6.37 9.52
N SER A 88 10.00 -5.54 9.03
CA SER A 88 8.58 -5.89 8.93
C SER A 88 8.16 -6.18 7.49
N HIS A 89 6.95 -6.73 7.27
CA HIS A 89 6.59 -7.38 6.01
C HIS A 89 5.57 -6.60 5.18
N THR A 90 5.01 -5.50 5.70
CA THR A 90 4.00 -4.70 4.99
C THR A 90 4.30 -3.21 5.11
N HIS A 91 4.43 -2.54 3.96
CA HIS A 91 4.69 -1.10 3.86
C HIS A 91 3.88 -0.48 2.73
N LEU A 92 3.72 0.83 2.78
CA LEU A 92 3.16 1.63 1.72
C LEU A 92 4.15 2.73 1.35
N SER A 93 4.23 3.06 0.07
CA SER A 93 5.01 4.18 -0.44
C SER A 93 4.08 5.31 -0.84
N GLY A 94 4.32 6.53 -0.32
CA GLY A 94 3.67 7.77 -0.73
C GLY A 94 2.65 8.36 0.23
N THR A 95 1.91 7.60 1.01
CA THR A 95 0.93 8.13 1.97
C THR A 95 1.07 7.53 3.35
N GLY A 96 0.61 8.27 4.36
CA GLY A 96 0.61 7.83 5.75
C GLY A 96 -0.47 6.80 6.02
N HIS A 97 -0.07 5.55 6.25
CA HIS A 97 -0.98 4.47 6.55
C HIS A 97 -0.59 3.75 7.83
N SER A 98 -1.42 3.90 8.86
CA SER A 98 -1.12 3.44 10.21
C SER A 98 -1.19 1.92 10.42
N ASP A 99 -1.81 1.15 9.52
CA ASP A 99 -2.15 -0.26 9.76
C ASP A 99 -1.01 -1.23 9.46
N LEU A 100 0.00 -0.78 8.72
CA LEU A 100 1.09 -1.60 8.21
C LEU A 100 2.24 -1.75 9.22
N GLY A 101 3.37 -2.34 8.80
CA GLY A 101 4.48 -2.71 9.68
C GLY A 101 4.21 -4.06 10.36
N ASP A 102 3.58 -5.01 9.65
CA ASP A 102 3.21 -6.30 10.22
C ASP A 102 4.41 -7.19 10.44
N PHE A 103 4.42 -7.86 11.62
CA PHE A 103 5.32 -8.96 11.93
C PHE A 103 6.80 -8.59 11.81
N LEU A 104 7.29 -7.84 12.78
CA LEU A 104 8.69 -7.43 12.81
C LEU A 104 9.57 -8.59 13.27
N VAL A 105 10.61 -8.87 12.49
CA VAL A 105 11.62 -9.91 12.78
C VAL A 105 12.97 -9.25 13.01
N MET A 106 13.67 -9.61 14.11
CA MET A 106 14.98 -9.07 14.43
C MET A 106 15.94 -10.17 14.86
N PRO A 107 17.08 -10.38 14.18
CA PRO A 107 18.15 -11.27 14.66
C PRO A 107 19.00 -10.55 15.69
N THR A 108 19.38 -11.23 16.76
CA THR A 108 20.26 -10.72 17.82
C THR A 108 21.19 -11.79 18.34
N GLN A 109 22.22 -11.40 19.12
CA GLN A 109 23.07 -12.34 19.84
C GLN A 109 23.39 -11.87 21.25
N GLY A 110 23.93 -12.79 22.08
CA GLY A 110 24.28 -12.53 23.45
C GLY A 110 23.08 -12.58 24.39
N LYS A 111 23.06 -11.74 25.42
CA LYS A 111 21.95 -11.75 26.38
C LYS A 111 20.64 -11.33 25.71
N LEU A 112 19.66 -12.22 25.73
CA LEU A 112 18.34 -11.97 25.16
C LEU A 112 17.69 -10.71 25.76
N GLN A 113 17.34 -9.77 24.91
CA GLN A 113 16.56 -8.57 25.20
C GLN A 113 15.18 -8.68 24.55
N MET A 114 14.12 -8.41 25.31
CA MET A 114 12.74 -8.51 24.81
C MET A 114 12.07 -7.16 24.63
N ASN A 115 12.77 -6.06 24.88
CA ASN A 115 12.31 -4.70 24.60
C ASN A 115 13.10 -4.12 23.41
N PRO A 116 12.52 -3.20 22.64
CA PRO A 116 13.19 -2.66 21.45
C PRO A 116 14.41 -1.78 21.77
N GLY A 117 14.54 -1.27 23.00
CA GLY A 117 15.55 -0.25 23.32
C GLY A 117 15.16 1.12 22.79
N THR A 118 16.10 2.06 22.80
CA THR A 118 15.90 3.41 22.28
C THR A 118 16.94 3.74 21.20
N ALA A 119 16.68 4.74 20.37
CA ALA A 119 17.64 5.19 19.34
C ALA A 119 18.93 5.75 19.96
N THR A 120 18.84 6.36 21.17
CA THR A 120 19.99 6.93 21.90
C THR A 120 20.77 5.90 22.72
N ASP A 121 20.15 4.77 23.02
CA ASP A 121 20.78 3.62 23.70
C ASP A 121 20.23 2.31 23.11
N PRO A 122 20.69 1.93 21.90
CA PRO A 122 20.22 0.71 21.22
C PRO A 122 20.53 -0.55 22.05
N LYS A 123 21.63 -0.57 22.81
CA LYS A 123 22.03 -1.71 23.66
C LYS A 123 21.11 -1.95 24.85
N SER A 124 20.20 -1.03 25.16
CA SER A 124 19.15 -1.25 26.17
C SER A 124 18.04 -2.22 25.71
N GLY A 125 18.06 -2.68 24.46
CA GLY A 125 17.08 -3.59 23.88
C GLY A 125 17.63 -4.40 22.71
N PHE A 126 16.75 -4.84 21.83
CA PHE A 126 17.12 -5.61 20.63
C PHE A 126 17.37 -4.74 19.38
N ARG A 127 17.19 -3.42 19.45
CA ARG A 127 17.55 -2.46 18.40
C ARG A 127 19.06 -2.51 18.15
N SER A 128 19.49 -2.36 16.92
CA SER A 128 20.91 -2.30 16.56
C SER A 128 21.26 -1.02 15.84
N ALA A 129 22.45 -0.48 16.12
CA ALA A 129 23.07 0.55 15.31
C ALA A 129 23.41 0.00 13.91
N PHE A 130 23.44 0.87 12.90
CA PHE A 130 23.89 0.56 11.54
C PHE A 130 24.51 1.78 10.87
N SER A 131 25.20 1.54 9.76
CA SER A 131 25.78 2.59 8.91
C SER A 131 25.32 2.44 7.47
N HIS A 132 24.91 3.55 6.84
CA HIS A 132 24.57 3.60 5.42
C HIS A 132 25.72 3.16 4.48
N GLN A 133 26.97 3.20 4.96
CA GLN A 133 28.11 2.65 4.20
C GLN A 133 28.03 1.12 4.02
N ASN A 134 27.32 0.44 4.93
CA ASN A 134 27.10 -1.00 4.93
C ASN A 134 25.66 -1.38 4.52
N GLU A 135 24.89 -0.42 4.02
CA GLU A 135 23.52 -0.58 3.56
C GLU A 135 23.46 -0.66 2.04
N VAL A 136 22.64 -1.55 1.51
CA VAL A 136 22.36 -1.69 0.07
C VAL A 136 20.88 -1.85 -0.13
N ALA A 137 20.28 -0.98 -0.97
CA ALA A 137 18.89 -1.06 -1.40
C ALA A 137 18.84 -1.14 -2.94
N GLU A 138 18.31 -2.24 -3.46
CA GLU A 138 18.12 -2.52 -4.89
C GLU A 138 16.69 -3.00 -5.15
N ALA A 139 16.24 -2.94 -6.38
CA ALA A 139 14.94 -3.51 -6.75
C ALA A 139 14.87 -5.01 -6.41
N GLY A 140 14.03 -5.37 -5.44
CA GLY A 140 13.86 -6.74 -4.96
C GLY A 140 14.91 -7.25 -3.96
N TYR A 141 15.78 -6.39 -3.47
CA TYR A 141 16.81 -6.78 -2.51
C TYR A 141 17.18 -5.65 -1.55
N TYR A 142 17.37 -6.00 -0.28
CA TYR A 142 17.90 -5.12 0.75
C TYR A 142 18.96 -5.84 1.59
N ARG A 143 19.99 -5.12 2.00
CA ARG A 143 21.04 -5.63 2.88
C ARG A 143 21.54 -4.55 3.82
N VAL A 144 21.79 -4.92 5.07
CA VAL A 144 22.41 -4.04 6.08
C VAL A 144 23.22 -4.86 7.07
N LYS A 145 24.28 -4.27 7.60
CA LYS A 145 25.00 -4.84 8.75
C LYS A 145 24.45 -4.23 10.04
N LEU A 146 24.05 -5.11 10.96
CA LEU A 146 23.66 -4.77 12.33
C LEU A 146 24.93 -4.71 13.17
N ASP A 147 25.37 -3.51 13.54
CA ASP A 147 26.72 -3.29 14.09
C ASP A 147 26.87 -3.79 15.52
N ASP A 148 25.83 -3.67 16.37
CA ASP A 148 25.89 -4.10 17.78
C ASP A 148 26.04 -5.62 17.92
N ASP A 149 25.42 -6.40 17.03
CA ASP A 149 25.44 -7.86 17.05
C ASP A 149 26.38 -8.46 15.99
N ASN A 150 27.03 -7.64 15.17
CA ASN A 150 27.87 -8.06 14.04
C ASN A 150 27.17 -9.07 13.10
N ILE A 151 25.86 -8.86 12.86
CA ILE A 151 25.03 -9.71 11.98
C ILE A 151 24.85 -9.02 10.64
N LEU A 152 25.11 -9.75 9.53
CA LEU A 152 24.69 -9.28 8.20
C LEU A 152 23.27 -9.77 7.93
N ALA A 153 22.35 -8.82 7.72
CA ALA A 153 20.96 -9.07 7.42
C ALA A 153 20.69 -8.78 5.93
N GLU A 154 20.17 -9.77 5.21
CA GLU A 154 19.84 -9.70 3.79
C GLU A 154 18.39 -10.11 3.56
N MET A 155 17.68 -9.42 2.67
CA MET A 155 16.25 -9.65 2.40
C MET A 155 15.97 -9.65 0.91
N THR A 156 15.07 -10.52 0.51
CA THR A 156 14.44 -10.55 -0.81
C THR A 156 12.99 -11.00 -0.66
N ALA A 157 12.19 -10.89 -1.70
CA ALA A 157 10.78 -11.25 -1.64
C ALA A 157 10.30 -11.86 -2.94
N THR A 158 9.24 -12.66 -2.83
CA THR A 158 8.30 -12.99 -3.90
C THR A 158 7.00 -12.23 -3.66
N ARG A 159 5.95 -12.56 -4.38
CA ARG A 159 4.68 -11.82 -4.28
C ARG A 159 4.04 -11.88 -2.89
N ARG A 160 4.10 -13.04 -2.20
CA ARG A 160 3.45 -13.29 -0.90
C ARG A 160 4.40 -13.74 0.19
N VAL A 161 5.69 -13.91 -0.13
CA VAL A 161 6.68 -14.45 0.82
C VAL A 161 7.90 -13.56 0.87
N GLY A 162 8.26 -13.12 2.07
CA GLY A 162 9.56 -12.50 2.36
C GLY A 162 10.59 -13.59 2.69
N MET A 163 11.82 -13.43 2.24
CA MET A 163 12.93 -14.30 2.59
C MET A 163 14.07 -13.48 3.19
N HIS A 164 14.43 -13.81 4.42
CA HIS A 164 15.56 -13.25 5.13
C HIS A 164 16.74 -14.22 5.11
N GLN A 165 17.95 -13.69 5.13
CA GLN A 165 19.17 -14.43 5.36
C GLN A 165 20.02 -13.66 6.37
N TYR A 166 20.27 -14.26 7.52
CA TYR A 166 21.08 -13.68 8.58
C TYR A 166 22.40 -14.43 8.71
N THR A 167 23.52 -13.74 8.48
CA THR A 167 24.85 -14.30 8.69
C THR A 167 25.31 -13.95 10.08
N PHE A 168 25.37 -14.96 10.94
CA PHE A 168 25.74 -14.84 12.35
C PHE A 168 27.23 -15.06 12.57
N PRO A 169 27.85 -14.41 13.57
CA PRO A 169 29.10 -14.87 14.15
C PRO A 169 28.87 -16.14 14.99
N LYS A 170 29.96 -16.78 15.43
CA LYS A 170 29.87 -17.94 16.32
C LYS A 170 29.30 -17.55 17.67
N SER A 171 28.19 -18.20 18.07
CA SER A 171 27.55 -17.97 19.36
C SER A 171 26.69 -19.17 19.77
N ASP A 172 26.56 -19.40 21.07
CA ASP A 172 25.57 -20.29 21.68
C ASP A 172 24.31 -19.55 22.17
N GLN A 173 24.29 -18.22 21.95
CA GLN A 173 23.23 -17.27 22.31
C GLN A 173 22.85 -16.43 21.10
N SER A 174 22.49 -17.07 20.01
CA SER A 174 21.90 -16.39 18.84
C SER A 174 20.38 -16.51 18.92
N HIS A 175 19.69 -15.41 18.63
CA HIS A 175 18.24 -15.34 18.74
C HIS A 175 17.63 -14.74 17.47
N ILE A 176 16.40 -15.14 17.15
CA ILE A 176 15.52 -14.42 16.23
C ILE A 176 14.27 -14.04 17.00
N ILE A 177 14.00 -12.75 17.09
CA ILE A 177 12.82 -12.19 17.76
C ILE A 177 11.73 -11.98 16.72
N LEU A 178 10.49 -12.39 17.04
CA LEU A 178 9.28 -12.05 16.34
C LEU A 178 8.45 -11.09 17.21
N ASP A 179 8.41 -9.83 16.83
CA ASP A 179 7.59 -8.82 17.51
C ASP A 179 6.23 -8.71 16.81
N LEU A 180 5.20 -9.16 17.50
CA LEU A 180 3.82 -9.15 17.06
C LEU A 180 3.06 -7.89 17.52
N MET A 181 3.74 -7.01 18.28
CA MET A 181 3.20 -5.74 18.76
C MET A 181 3.55 -4.59 17.83
N SER A 182 4.73 -4.66 17.21
CA SER A 182 5.27 -3.60 16.36
C SER A 182 4.38 -3.35 15.14
N GLY A 183 4.37 -2.11 14.69
CA GLY A 183 3.69 -1.67 13.49
C GLY A 183 3.91 -0.17 13.28
N ILE A 184 3.56 0.33 12.12
CA ILE A 184 3.56 1.78 11.87
C ILE A 184 2.52 2.42 12.79
N TYR A 185 2.90 3.48 13.50
CA TYR A 185 2.07 4.13 14.53
C TYR A 185 1.57 3.15 15.60
N ASN A 186 2.39 2.89 16.59
CA ASN A 186 2.04 2.01 17.71
C ASN A 186 1.11 2.71 18.71
N TYR A 187 -0.14 3.00 18.29
CA TYR A 187 -1.14 3.60 19.17
C TYR A 187 -1.79 2.54 20.09
N PRO A 188 -2.33 2.98 21.24
CA PRO A 188 -3.04 2.10 22.16
C PRO A 188 -4.19 1.35 21.48
N ASP A 189 -4.38 0.08 21.84
CA ASP A 189 -5.44 -0.80 21.30
C ASP A 189 -5.41 -1.07 19.78
N LYS A 190 -4.31 -0.75 19.09
CA LYS A 190 -4.10 -1.12 17.69
C LYS A 190 -4.24 -2.63 17.49
N ASN A 191 -3.56 -3.43 18.32
CA ASN A 191 -3.69 -4.87 18.29
C ASN A 191 -4.96 -5.30 19.03
N VAL A 192 -5.88 -5.92 18.30
CA VAL A 192 -7.12 -6.47 18.85
C VAL A 192 -6.87 -7.86 19.43
N TRP A 193 -6.18 -8.72 18.65
CA TRP A 193 -5.81 -10.06 19.06
C TRP A 193 -4.68 -10.62 18.20
N THR A 194 -3.85 -11.44 18.80
CA THR A 194 -2.76 -12.17 18.15
C THR A 194 -2.75 -13.60 18.61
N TYR A 195 -2.53 -14.53 17.70
CA TYR A 195 -2.37 -15.96 17.98
C TYR A 195 -1.16 -16.50 17.26
N VAL A 196 -0.39 -17.35 17.95
CA VAL A 196 0.77 -18.06 17.38
C VAL A 196 0.73 -19.51 17.82
N ARG A 197 1.05 -20.40 16.89
CA ARG A 197 1.27 -21.82 17.11
C ARG A 197 2.64 -22.24 16.61
N VAL A 198 3.41 -22.87 17.48
CA VAL A 198 4.64 -23.57 17.12
C VAL A 198 4.27 -24.96 16.62
N VAL A 199 4.42 -25.20 15.31
CA VAL A 199 4.03 -26.45 14.67
C VAL A 199 5.08 -27.52 14.87
N ASN A 200 6.36 -27.14 14.74
CA ASN A 200 7.53 -27.97 15.02
C ASN A 200 8.74 -27.07 15.30
N ASP A 201 9.95 -27.63 15.35
CA ASP A 201 11.19 -26.94 15.67
C ASP A 201 11.73 -25.98 14.58
N SER A 202 11.00 -25.81 13.48
CA SER A 202 11.37 -24.92 12.36
C SER A 202 10.18 -24.24 11.68
N LEU A 203 8.94 -24.47 12.15
CA LEU A 203 7.74 -23.90 11.57
C LEU A 203 6.80 -23.35 12.65
N ILE A 204 6.38 -22.13 12.47
CA ILE A 204 5.32 -21.48 13.24
C ILE A 204 4.27 -20.88 12.32
N THR A 205 3.03 -20.83 12.79
CA THR A 205 1.92 -20.17 12.10
C THR A 205 1.17 -19.28 13.08
N GLY A 206 0.41 -18.34 12.56
CA GLY A 206 -0.36 -17.46 13.42
C GLY A 206 -1.13 -16.40 12.63
N TYR A 207 -1.71 -15.47 13.38
CA TYR A 207 -2.36 -14.30 12.81
C TYR A 207 -2.31 -13.12 13.78
N ARG A 208 -2.47 -11.93 13.22
CA ARG A 208 -2.68 -10.70 13.97
C ARG A 208 -3.93 -9.99 13.44
N GLN A 209 -4.80 -9.59 14.36
CA GLN A 209 -5.93 -8.73 14.08
C GLN A 209 -5.62 -7.32 14.60
N THR A 210 -5.83 -6.33 13.76
CA THR A 210 -5.60 -4.91 14.09
C THR A 210 -6.87 -4.09 13.83
N ASN A 211 -6.96 -2.97 14.54
CA ASN A 211 -7.93 -1.91 14.34
C ASN A 211 -7.18 -0.65 13.90
N GLY A 212 -7.61 -0.05 12.80
CA GLY A 212 -6.99 1.14 12.23
C GLY A 212 -7.85 1.71 11.11
N TRP A 213 -7.25 2.10 10.01
CA TRP A 213 -7.97 2.46 8.79
C TRP A 213 -8.84 1.31 8.29
N ALA A 214 -8.34 0.08 8.37
CA ALA A 214 -9.17 -1.11 8.29
C ALA A 214 -9.69 -1.46 9.69
N ARG A 215 -10.99 -1.35 9.91
CA ARG A 215 -11.63 -1.56 11.23
C ARG A 215 -11.47 -2.97 11.78
N THR A 216 -11.31 -3.96 10.89
CA THR A 216 -11.22 -5.38 11.25
C THR A 216 -10.22 -6.10 10.35
N ARG A 217 -8.99 -5.61 10.32
CA ARG A 217 -7.94 -6.20 9.50
C ARG A 217 -7.34 -7.41 10.20
N THR A 218 -7.37 -8.57 9.55
CA THR A 218 -6.66 -9.77 9.99
C THR A 218 -5.65 -10.19 8.94
N VAL A 219 -4.41 -10.41 9.35
CA VAL A 219 -3.35 -10.96 8.51
C VAL A 219 -2.86 -12.26 9.14
N TYR A 220 -2.86 -13.33 8.36
CA TYR A 220 -2.35 -14.64 8.72
C TYR A 220 -0.93 -14.80 8.21
N PHE A 221 -0.13 -15.60 8.91
CA PHE A 221 1.24 -15.87 8.51
C PHE A 221 1.66 -17.32 8.72
N ALA A 222 2.67 -17.74 7.96
CA ALA A 222 3.53 -18.87 8.22
C ALA A 222 4.98 -18.40 8.22
N MET A 223 5.77 -18.80 9.22
CA MET A 223 7.19 -18.48 9.34
C MET A 223 7.97 -19.77 9.48
N SER A 224 8.98 -19.98 8.64
CA SER A 224 9.82 -21.18 8.65
C SER A 224 11.30 -20.82 8.68
N PHE A 225 12.08 -21.64 9.39
CA PHE A 225 13.53 -21.48 9.56
C PHE A 225 14.29 -22.56 8.81
N SER A 226 15.42 -22.21 8.21
CA SER A 226 16.31 -23.16 7.54
C SER A 226 17.10 -24.08 8.50
N LYS A 227 17.04 -23.76 9.78
CA LYS A 227 17.69 -24.48 10.88
C LYS A 227 16.71 -24.61 12.04
N SER A 228 16.64 -25.79 12.65
CA SER A 228 15.83 -26.00 13.84
C SER A 228 16.32 -25.13 15.01
N PHE A 229 15.40 -24.45 15.66
CA PHE A 229 15.69 -23.76 16.92
C PHE A 229 15.81 -24.75 18.08
N LYS A 230 16.71 -24.49 19.01
CA LYS A 230 16.93 -25.37 20.16
C LYS A 230 15.92 -25.18 21.29
N SER A 231 15.39 -23.97 21.39
CA SER A 231 14.33 -23.57 22.31
C SER A 231 13.65 -22.30 21.83
N TYR A 232 12.50 -21.99 22.38
CA TYR A 232 11.78 -20.77 22.11
C TYR A 232 11.05 -20.30 23.36
N GLY A 233 10.60 -19.07 23.34
CA GLY A 233 9.79 -18.54 24.41
C GLY A 233 9.07 -17.28 24.01
N GLN A 234 8.32 -16.75 24.96
CA GLN A 234 7.46 -15.59 24.72
C GLN A 234 7.42 -14.65 25.93
N LYS A 235 7.06 -13.42 25.64
CA LYS A 235 6.65 -12.44 26.65
C LYS A 235 5.31 -11.85 26.26
N ASN A 236 4.30 -12.07 27.12
CA ASN A 236 3.00 -11.41 27.01
C ASN A 236 3.02 -10.17 27.92
N TYR A 237 2.81 -8.99 27.34
CA TYR A 237 2.77 -7.72 28.07
C TYR A 237 1.34 -7.34 28.51
N ASP A 238 0.33 -8.05 28.02
CA ASP A 238 -1.06 -7.91 28.48
C ASP A 238 -1.27 -8.76 29.73
N ARG A 239 -1.36 -8.13 30.89
CA ARG A 239 -1.45 -8.79 32.19
C ARG A 239 -2.88 -9.14 32.63
N LYS A 240 -3.88 -8.84 31.84
CA LYS A 240 -5.30 -9.08 32.17
C LYS A 240 -5.76 -10.46 31.68
N GLU A 241 -5.18 -11.53 32.23
CA GLU A 241 -5.69 -12.87 31.98
C GLU A 241 -6.93 -13.15 32.86
N THR A 242 -8.04 -13.52 32.22
CA THR A 242 -9.30 -13.78 32.90
C THR A 242 -9.31 -15.13 33.65
N TYR A 243 -8.51 -16.11 33.20
CA TYR A 243 -8.48 -17.48 33.73
C TYR A 243 -7.06 -17.96 34.02
N ARG A 244 -6.44 -17.45 35.07
CA ARG A 244 -5.07 -17.90 35.48
C ARG A 244 -5.00 -19.32 36.04
N GLY A 245 -6.07 -19.79 36.70
CA GLY A 245 -6.04 -20.99 37.52
C GLY A 245 -5.82 -22.29 36.75
N PHE A 246 -6.40 -22.43 35.55
CA PHE A 246 -6.28 -23.67 34.77
C PHE A 246 -5.00 -23.71 33.94
N TRP A 247 -4.53 -22.57 33.49
CA TRP A 247 -3.38 -22.45 32.59
C TRP A 247 -2.04 -22.41 33.31
N GLY A 248 -2.04 -22.15 34.61
CA GLY A 248 -0.85 -22.14 35.46
C GLY A 248 -0.21 -23.52 35.74
N LYS A 249 -0.74 -24.60 35.12
CA LYS A 249 -0.16 -25.94 35.21
C LYS A 249 1.12 -26.10 34.39
N PHE A 250 1.35 -25.24 33.42
CA PHE A 250 2.54 -25.19 32.59
C PHE A 250 3.21 -23.82 32.70
N ASP A 251 4.54 -23.80 32.61
CA ASP A 251 5.26 -22.57 32.30
C ASP A 251 5.05 -22.23 30.82
N GLN A 252 4.18 -21.28 30.56
CA GLN A 252 3.86 -20.85 29.19
C GLN A 252 4.88 -19.86 28.62
N THR A 253 5.89 -19.48 29.38
CA THR A 253 6.92 -18.53 28.92
C THR A 253 8.01 -19.18 28.07
N ARG A 254 8.17 -20.50 28.16
CA ARG A 254 9.19 -21.27 27.42
C ARG A 254 8.64 -22.58 26.88
N ASN A 255 8.97 -22.86 25.63
CA ASN A 255 8.64 -24.11 24.92
C ASN A 255 7.15 -24.51 25.00
N PHE A 256 6.26 -23.53 25.13
CA PHE A 256 4.82 -23.75 25.13
C PHE A 256 4.28 -23.51 23.72
N PRO A 257 3.54 -24.47 23.11
CA PRO A 257 3.31 -24.50 21.66
C PRO A 257 2.24 -23.51 21.16
N GLU A 258 1.41 -22.95 22.03
CA GLU A 258 0.32 -22.05 21.65
C GLU A 258 0.30 -20.81 22.53
N ILE A 259 0.17 -19.65 21.90
CA ILE A 259 0.19 -18.38 22.59
C ILE A 259 -0.85 -17.45 21.96
N ALA A 260 -1.64 -16.78 22.81
CA ALA A 260 -2.59 -15.78 22.39
C ALA A 260 -2.60 -14.59 23.34
N GLY A 261 -2.90 -13.40 22.79
CA GLY A 261 -2.97 -12.15 23.56
C GLY A 261 -2.90 -10.93 22.65
N LYS A 262 -3.01 -9.75 23.23
CA LYS A 262 -2.94 -8.49 22.46
C LYS A 262 -1.49 -8.05 22.21
N GLN A 263 -0.59 -8.32 23.18
CA GLN A 263 0.76 -7.74 23.19
C GLN A 263 1.80 -8.84 23.40
N LEU A 264 2.22 -9.46 22.29
CA LEU A 264 3.10 -10.63 22.30
C LEU A 264 4.40 -10.34 21.58
N ARG A 265 5.52 -10.84 22.16
CA ARG A 265 6.80 -11.05 21.49
C ARG A 265 7.25 -12.48 21.71
N MET A 266 7.83 -13.07 20.68
CA MET A 266 8.46 -14.39 20.72
C MET A 266 9.94 -14.28 20.43
N TYR A 267 10.69 -15.27 20.87
CA TYR A 267 12.10 -15.47 20.50
C TYR A 267 12.35 -16.95 20.20
N PHE A 268 13.32 -17.20 19.35
CA PHE A 268 13.80 -18.52 18.94
C PHE A 268 15.30 -18.56 19.12
N ASP A 269 15.80 -19.56 19.87
CA ASP A 269 17.22 -19.70 20.24
C ASP A 269 17.94 -20.63 19.28
N PHE A 270 19.15 -20.23 18.89
CA PHE A 270 20.03 -21.00 18.01
C PHE A 270 21.45 -21.07 18.57
N ASN A 271 22.17 -22.15 18.23
CA ASN A 271 23.63 -22.15 18.28
C ASN A 271 24.12 -21.90 16.87
N THR A 272 25.01 -20.93 16.67
CA THR A 272 25.55 -20.60 15.35
C THR A 272 27.05 -20.80 15.31
N ALA A 273 27.54 -21.34 14.18
CA ALA A 273 28.96 -21.36 13.84
C ALA A 273 29.40 -20.00 13.29
N GLU A 274 30.70 -19.80 13.11
CA GLU A 274 31.20 -18.58 12.48
C GLU A 274 30.72 -18.48 11.03
N GLN A 275 30.17 -17.31 10.66
CA GLN A 275 29.58 -17.02 9.35
C GLN A 275 28.42 -17.97 8.95
N GLU A 276 27.74 -18.55 9.93
CA GLU A 276 26.57 -19.39 9.64
C GLU A 276 25.38 -18.57 9.19
N LYS A 277 24.75 -19.01 8.09
CA LYS A 277 23.57 -18.39 7.52
C LYS A 277 22.30 -19.08 8.01
N VAL A 278 21.53 -18.41 8.86
CA VAL A 278 20.17 -18.82 9.22
C VAL A 278 19.20 -18.06 8.34
N LYS A 279 18.37 -18.79 7.58
CA LYS A 279 17.38 -18.19 6.69
C LYS A 279 15.98 -18.31 7.30
N VAL A 280 15.14 -17.33 6.99
CA VAL A 280 13.73 -17.30 7.39
C VAL A 280 12.87 -17.05 6.16
N LYS A 281 11.82 -17.84 5.98
CA LYS A 281 10.73 -17.57 5.06
C LYS A 281 9.54 -17.08 5.86
N PHE A 282 8.92 -16.00 5.42
CA PHE A 282 7.75 -15.41 6.07
C PHE A 282 6.66 -15.14 5.04
N ALA A 283 5.60 -15.94 5.05
CA ALA A 283 4.50 -15.83 4.12
C ALA A 283 3.28 -15.16 4.77
N LEU A 284 2.56 -14.39 3.98
CA LEU A 284 1.31 -13.73 4.38
C LEU A 284 0.12 -14.33 3.64
N SER A 285 -1.05 -14.30 4.29
CA SER A 285 -2.36 -14.59 3.70
C SER A 285 -3.44 -13.69 4.29
N PRO A 286 -4.42 -13.23 3.49
CA PRO A 286 -5.62 -12.57 3.99
C PRO A 286 -6.68 -13.54 4.52
N VAL A 287 -6.51 -14.86 4.35
CA VAL A 287 -7.57 -15.87 4.54
C VAL A 287 -7.31 -16.79 5.74
N SER A 288 -6.15 -17.49 5.74
CA SER A 288 -5.85 -18.47 6.79
C SER A 288 -4.36 -18.75 6.96
N GLN A 289 -4.00 -19.43 8.06
CA GLN A 289 -2.64 -19.91 8.31
C GLN A 289 -2.23 -20.99 7.30
N GLU A 290 -3.16 -21.82 6.92
CA GLU A 290 -2.99 -22.89 5.92
C GLU A 290 -2.67 -22.29 4.55
N ASN A 291 -3.39 -21.25 4.14
CA ASN A 291 -3.13 -20.52 2.90
C ASN A 291 -1.77 -19.81 2.92
N ALA A 292 -1.36 -19.24 4.07
CA ALA A 292 -0.03 -18.66 4.21
C ALA A 292 1.07 -19.72 4.01
N LEU A 293 0.89 -20.93 4.54
CA LEU A 293 1.81 -22.05 4.33
C LEU A 293 1.79 -22.53 2.87
N GLU A 294 0.63 -22.57 2.23
CA GLU A 294 0.49 -22.90 0.81
C GLU A 294 1.22 -21.87 -0.07
N ASN A 295 1.05 -20.57 0.21
CA ASN A 295 1.79 -19.48 -0.46
C ASN A 295 3.30 -19.67 -0.33
N MET A 296 3.79 -20.00 0.88
CA MET A 296 5.21 -20.25 1.14
C MET A 296 5.75 -21.40 0.29
N ASN A 297 5.05 -22.53 0.29
CA ASN A 297 5.48 -23.73 -0.41
C ASN A 297 5.43 -23.57 -1.94
N ALA A 298 4.45 -22.82 -2.45
CA ALA A 298 4.30 -22.56 -3.87
C ALA A 298 5.35 -21.57 -4.41
N GLU A 299 5.63 -20.49 -3.66
CA GLU A 299 6.48 -19.42 -4.16
C GLU A 299 7.98 -19.63 -3.83
N ILE A 300 8.28 -20.19 -2.65
CA ILE A 300 9.67 -20.48 -2.21
C ILE A 300 9.76 -21.91 -1.65
N PRO A 301 9.75 -22.95 -2.49
CA PRO A 301 9.79 -24.34 -2.02
C PRO A 301 11.14 -24.71 -1.37
N GLY A 302 12.24 -24.09 -1.80
CA GLY A 302 13.60 -24.37 -1.30
C GLY A 302 14.16 -23.25 -0.41
N TRP A 303 15.49 -23.33 -0.16
CA TRP A 303 16.23 -22.40 0.67
C TRP A 303 17.32 -21.65 -0.09
N ASP A 304 17.23 -21.58 -1.43
CA ASP A 304 18.18 -20.84 -2.27
C ASP A 304 17.81 -19.36 -2.30
N PHE A 305 18.48 -18.57 -1.45
CA PHE A 305 18.27 -17.12 -1.32
C PHE A 305 18.67 -16.38 -2.61
N ASP A 306 19.79 -16.78 -3.21
CA ASP A 306 20.29 -16.11 -4.41
C ASP A 306 19.39 -16.34 -5.62
N GLN A 307 18.77 -17.52 -5.72
CA GLN A 307 17.77 -17.81 -6.74
C GLN A 307 16.54 -16.90 -6.57
N VAL A 308 16.02 -16.74 -5.36
CA VAL A 308 14.85 -15.87 -5.09
C VAL A 308 15.19 -14.41 -5.40
N ARG A 309 16.38 -13.93 -5.00
CA ARG A 309 16.85 -12.59 -5.34
C ARG A 309 16.93 -12.36 -6.85
N GLN A 310 17.47 -13.32 -7.60
CA GLN A 310 17.55 -13.23 -9.06
C GLN A 310 16.17 -13.21 -9.70
N GLN A 311 15.22 -13.98 -9.21
CA GLN A 311 13.82 -13.98 -9.67
C GLN A 311 13.16 -12.63 -9.41
N ALA A 312 13.31 -12.05 -8.22
CA ALA A 312 12.78 -10.72 -7.90
C ALA A 312 13.36 -9.64 -8.83
N ARG A 313 14.68 -9.66 -9.08
CA ARG A 313 15.33 -8.75 -10.04
C ARG A 313 14.79 -8.94 -11.46
N ALA A 314 14.58 -10.18 -11.89
CA ALA A 314 14.04 -10.49 -13.20
C ALA A 314 12.59 -9.99 -13.37
N GLU A 315 11.74 -10.13 -12.34
CA GLU A 315 10.39 -9.56 -12.34
C GLU A 315 10.42 -8.04 -12.48
N TRP A 316 11.29 -7.34 -11.77
CA TRP A 316 11.47 -5.90 -11.93
C TRP A 316 11.96 -5.53 -13.34
N ASN A 317 12.96 -6.22 -13.86
CA ASN A 317 13.45 -5.97 -15.23
C ASN A 317 12.34 -6.18 -16.26
N LYS A 318 11.50 -7.21 -16.10
CA LYS A 318 10.34 -7.44 -16.99
C LYS A 318 9.39 -6.24 -17.02
N GLU A 319 9.09 -5.66 -15.88
CA GLU A 319 8.18 -4.53 -15.79
C GLU A 319 8.83 -3.22 -16.27
N LEU A 320 10.09 -2.96 -15.91
CA LEU A 320 10.81 -1.75 -16.28
C LEU A 320 11.12 -1.69 -17.79
N ASN A 321 11.37 -2.83 -18.43
CA ASN A 321 11.61 -2.90 -19.89
C ASN A 321 10.38 -2.59 -20.76
N LYS A 322 9.21 -2.33 -20.16
CA LYS A 322 8.04 -1.87 -20.91
C LYS A 322 8.23 -0.46 -21.49
N ILE A 323 9.13 0.33 -20.90
CA ILE A 323 9.47 1.67 -21.41
C ILE A 323 11.00 1.78 -21.45
N ALA A 324 11.56 2.01 -22.62
CA ALA A 324 12.96 2.33 -22.80
C ALA A 324 13.12 3.85 -23.01
N VAL A 325 13.95 4.47 -22.17
CA VAL A 325 14.30 5.89 -22.31
C VAL A 325 15.75 6.03 -22.79
N ASN A 326 15.98 7.00 -23.68
CA ASN A 326 17.31 7.33 -24.17
C ASN A 326 17.70 8.73 -23.64
N THR A 327 18.34 8.73 -22.48
CA THR A 327 18.76 9.94 -21.77
C THR A 327 20.05 9.66 -21.01
N ASP A 328 20.57 10.63 -20.25
CA ASP A 328 21.74 10.44 -19.39
C ASP A 328 21.45 9.51 -18.21
N GLU A 329 22.48 9.18 -17.43
CA GLU A 329 22.39 8.19 -16.36
C GLU A 329 21.55 8.69 -15.18
N ASP A 330 21.60 9.98 -14.85
CA ASP A 330 20.85 10.55 -13.73
C ASP A 330 19.36 10.57 -14.04
N ASP A 331 18.99 10.97 -15.24
CA ASP A 331 17.60 10.92 -15.72
C ASP A 331 17.07 9.48 -15.76
N LYS A 332 17.90 8.49 -16.14
CA LYS A 332 17.52 7.07 -16.06
C LYS A 332 17.25 6.65 -14.63
N VAL A 333 18.09 7.05 -13.68
CA VAL A 333 17.87 6.77 -12.25
C VAL A 333 16.56 7.36 -11.79
N ASN A 334 16.27 8.62 -12.10
CA ASN A 334 15.02 9.28 -11.74
C ASN A 334 13.81 8.59 -12.38
N PHE A 335 13.86 8.31 -13.68
CA PHE A 335 12.77 7.70 -14.42
C PHE A 335 12.45 6.28 -13.92
N TYR A 336 13.46 5.40 -13.83
CA TYR A 336 13.22 4.02 -13.44
C TYR A 336 12.93 3.87 -11.95
N THR A 337 13.42 4.77 -11.09
CA THR A 337 13.02 4.80 -9.67
C THR A 337 11.57 5.29 -9.52
N ALA A 338 11.14 6.30 -10.27
CA ALA A 338 9.73 6.72 -10.29
C ALA A 338 8.82 5.61 -10.82
N MET A 339 9.23 4.90 -11.87
CA MET A 339 8.50 3.75 -12.40
C MET A 339 8.43 2.59 -11.40
N TYR A 340 9.51 2.35 -10.64
CA TYR A 340 9.53 1.39 -9.54
C TYR A 340 8.49 1.76 -8.48
N HIS A 341 8.47 3.01 -7.99
CA HIS A 341 7.48 3.46 -7.00
C HIS A 341 6.05 3.34 -7.53
N ALA A 342 5.79 3.63 -8.81
CA ALA A 342 4.49 3.48 -9.44
C ALA A 342 3.99 2.01 -9.49
N PHE A 343 4.90 1.02 -9.40
CA PHE A 343 4.56 -0.40 -9.47
C PHE A 343 4.56 -1.12 -8.11
N ILE A 344 4.67 -0.38 -7.01
CA ILE A 344 4.55 -0.96 -5.66
C ILE A 344 3.09 -1.19 -5.29
N ASN A 345 2.21 -0.26 -5.61
CA ASN A 345 0.78 -0.30 -5.29
C ASN A 345 -0.09 -0.07 -6.54
N PRO A 346 -1.35 -0.55 -6.55
CA PRO A 346 -2.04 -1.43 -5.56
C PRO A 346 -1.38 -2.80 -5.39
N THR A 347 -1.60 -3.45 -4.25
CA THR A 347 -0.96 -4.73 -3.92
C THR A 347 -1.86 -5.93 -4.21
N THR A 348 -1.26 -7.05 -4.59
CA THR A 348 -1.97 -8.33 -4.70
C THR A 348 -2.62 -8.69 -3.37
N TYR A 349 -3.91 -9.08 -3.42
CA TYR A 349 -4.71 -9.39 -2.23
C TYR A 349 -5.49 -10.70 -2.40
N ASN A 350 -4.87 -11.71 -2.98
CA ASN A 350 -5.37 -13.08 -2.99
C ASN A 350 -4.22 -14.06 -2.85
N ASP A 351 -4.51 -15.22 -2.28
CA ASP A 351 -3.58 -16.34 -2.13
C ASP A 351 -3.30 -17.05 -3.46
N VAL A 352 -2.35 -17.99 -3.50
CA VAL A 352 -1.99 -18.73 -4.71
C VAL A 352 -3.14 -19.55 -5.27
N ASN A 353 -4.07 -20.02 -4.40
CA ASN A 353 -5.29 -20.73 -4.77
C ASN A 353 -6.41 -19.79 -5.27
N GLY A 354 -6.17 -18.48 -5.29
CA GLY A 354 -7.11 -17.45 -5.71
C GLY A 354 -8.04 -16.94 -4.60
N GLU A 355 -7.98 -17.47 -3.39
CA GLU A 355 -8.82 -17.05 -2.28
C GLU A 355 -8.42 -15.68 -1.74
N TYR A 356 -9.42 -14.89 -1.34
CA TYR A 356 -9.23 -13.60 -0.66
C TYR A 356 -10.42 -13.31 0.26
N LYS A 357 -10.24 -12.43 1.21
CA LYS A 357 -11.31 -11.96 2.08
C LYS A 357 -12.00 -10.75 1.45
N GLY A 358 -13.31 -10.84 1.25
CA GLY A 358 -14.11 -9.77 0.68
C GLY A 358 -14.51 -8.69 1.68
N LEU A 359 -15.08 -7.58 1.19
CA LEU A 359 -15.60 -6.50 2.03
C LEU A 359 -16.73 -6.95 2.97
N ASP A 360 -17.49 -7.95 2.58
CA ASP A 360 -18.51 -8.65 3.38
C ASP A 360 -17.91 -9.58 4.47
N GLN A 361 -16.59 -9.59 4.61
CA GLN A 361 -15.83 -10.44 5.53
C GLN A 361 -15.90 -11.95 5.23
N ASN A 362 -16.46 -12.36 4.09
CA ASN A 362 -16.47 -13.74 3.61
C ASN A 362 -15.23 -14.04 2.77
N VAL A 363 -14.93 -15.34 2.61
CA VAL A 363 -13.89 -15.81 1.69
C VAL A 363 -14.48 -15.93 0.29
N HIS A 364 -13.83 -15.34 -0.68
CA HIS A 364 -14.14 -15.39 -2.09
C HIS A 364 -12.97 -15.94 -2.90
N VAL A 365 -13.22 -16.32 -4.15
CA VAL A 365 -12.19 -16.78 -5.09
C VAL A 365 -12.16 -15.85 -6.30
N ALA A 366 -11.01 -15.27 -6.59
CA ALA A 366 -10.77 -14.47 -7.77
C ALA A 366 -10.67 -15.36 -9.03
N LYS A 367 -11.80 -15.55 -9.72
CA LYS A 367 -11.88 -16.40 -10.91
C LYS A 367 -11.51 -15.62 -12.17
N GLY A 368 -10.36 -15.95 -12.76
CA GLY A 368 -9.90 -15.34 -14.01
C GLY A 368 -9.39 -13.91 -13.88
N PHE A 369 -9.01 -13.48 -12.68
CA PHE A 369 -8.31 -12.23 -12.41
C PHE A 369 -7.47 -12.32 -11.14
N THR A 370 -6.51 -11.43 -10.97
CA THR A 370 -5.82 -11.22 -9.69
C THR A 370 -6.57 -10.17 -8.91
N ASN A 371 -6.93 -10.47 -7.64
CA ASN A 371 -7.54 -9.48 -6.77
C ASN A 371 -6.48 -8.55 -6.16
N TYR A 372 -6.77 -7.25 -6.16
CA TYR A 372 -5.91 -6.19 -5.63
C TYR A 372 -6.58 -5.45 -4.48
N SER A 373 -5.78 -4.88 -3.61
CA SER A 373 -6.19 -4.00 -2.52
C SER A 373 -5.22 -2.81 -2.39
N THR A 374 -5.51 -1.92 -1.43
CA THR A 374 -4.73 -0.70 -1.19
C THR A 374 -4.88 0.27 -2.36
N PHE A 375 -6.15 0.61 -2.65
CA PHE A 375 -6.52 1.59 -3.65
C PHE A 375 -6.69 2.97 -3.02
N SER A 376 -5.70 3.83 -3.21
CA SER A 376 -5.76 5.27 -2.88
C SER A 376 -6.26 6.03 -4.09
N LEU A 377 -7.57 6.01 -4.35
CA LEU A 377 -8.12 6.40 -5.65
C LEU A 377 -8.10 7.90 -5.92
N TRP A 378 -8.19 8.73 -4.88
CA TRP A 378 -8.04 10.18 -5.01
C TRP A 378 -6.66 10.58 -5.58
N ASP A 379 -5.62 9.80 -5.27
CA ASP A 379 -4.28 9.98 -5.81
C ASP A 379 -4.13 9.36 -7.21
N THR A 380 -4.57 8.12 -7.37
CA THR A 380 -4.16 7.26 -8.49
C THR A 380 -5.00 7.43 -9.75
N TYR A 381 -6.24 7.97 -9.65
CA TYR A 381 -7.06 8.22 -10.82
C TYR A 381 -6.46 9.29 -11.75
N ARG A 382 -5.69 10.23 -11.19
CA ARG A 382 -5.14 11.40 -11.88
C ARG A 382 -4.18 11.03 -13.00
N ALA A 383 -3.29 10.06 -12.74
CA ALA A 383 -2.28 9.66 -13.72
C ALA A 383 -1.97 8.16 -13.71
N LEU A 384 -1.93 7.50 -12.54
CA LEU A 384 -1.43 6.13 -12.42
C LEU A 384 -2.31 5.10 -13.16
N HIS A 385 -3.64 5.09 -12.93
CA HIS A 385 -4.53 4.19 -13.64
C HIS A 385 -4.61 4.50 -15.16
N PRO A 386 -4.67 5.78 -15.62
CA PRO A 386 -4.50 6.10 -17.03
C PRO A 386 -3.20 5.59 -17.65
N PHE A 387 -2.08 5.68 -16.91
CA PHE A 387 -0.80 5.13 -17.32
C PHE A 387 -0.84 3.59 -17.39
N PHE A 388 -1.48 2.94 -16.41
CA PHE A 388 -1.65 1.49 -16.43
C PHE A 388 -2.51 0.99 -17.59
N ASN A 389 -3.48 1.75 -18.06
CA ASN A 389 -4.23 1.41 -19.26
C ASN A 389 -3.32 1.30 -20.51
N ILE A 390 -2.17 2.00 -20.52
CA ILE A 390 -1.20 1.97 -21.62
C ILE A 390 -0.20 0.83 -21.45
N ILE A 391 0.44 0.72 -20.26
CA ILE A 391 1.60 -0.16 -20.06
C ILE A 391 1.30 -1.44 -19.27
N GLN A 392 0.16 -1.48 -18.58
CA GLN A 392 -0.28 -2.60 -17.74
C GLN A 392 -1.74 -3.00 -18.01
N PRO A 393 -2.22 -3.06 -19.28
CA PRO A 393 -3.65 -3.18 -19.55
C PRO A 393 -4.29 -4.42 -18.90
N THR A 394 -3.63 -5.57 -18.96
CA THR A 394 -4.12 -6.80 -18.30
C THR A 394 -4.25 -6.63 -16.78
N ARG A 395 -3.24 -6.02 -16.15
CA ARG A 395 -3.23 -5.81 -14.70
C ARG A 395 -4.26 -4.76 -14.29
N ASN A 396 -4.40 -3.67 -15.06
CA ASN A 396 -5.42 -2.66 -14.76
C ASN A 396 -6.85 -3.19 -14.96
N ASN A 397 -7.06 -4.08 -15.93
CA ASN A 397 -8.32 -4.84 -16.03
C ASN A 397 -8.63 -5.62 -14.75
N ASP A 398 -7.64 -6.30 -14.18
CA ASP A 398 -7.81 -7.04 -12.93
C ASP A 398 -8.07 -6.11 -11.73
N MET A 399 -7.43 -4.93 -11.70
CA MET A 399 -7.70 -3.89 -10.70
C MET A 399 -9.15 -3.39 -10.79
N VAL A 400 -9.65 -3.14 -12.01
CA VAL A 400 -11.05 -2.74 -12.23
C VAL A 400 -12.02 -3.87 -11.82
N LYS A 401 -11.70 -5.13 -12.12
CA LYS A 401 -12.48 -6.27 -11.62
C LYS A 401 -12.48 -6.36 -10.10
N SER A 402 -11.37 -6.02 -9.45
CA SER A 402 -11.29 -5.95 -7.98
C SER A 402 -12.19 -4.86 -7.41
N MET A 403 -12.28 -3.70 -8.08
CA MET A 403 -13.20 -2.61 -7.69
C MET A 403 -14.67 -3.03 -7.86
N MET A 404 -15.00 -3.76 -8.91
CA MET A 404 -16.35 -4.31 -9.11
C MET A 404 -16.69 -5.40 -8.07
N ALA A 405 -15.74 -6.29 -7.76
CA ALA A 405 -15.92 -7.27 -6.69
C ALA A 405 -16.14 -6.59 -5.33
N HIS A 406 -15.40 -5.52 -5.04
CA HIS A 406 -15.62 -4.69 -3.85
C HIS A 406 -17.04 -4.12 -3.81
N TYR A 407 -17.53 -3.54 -4.90
CA TYR A 407 -18.91 -3.04 -5.02
C TYR A 407 -19.94 -4.14 -4.73
N ASP A 408 -19.77 -5.33 -5.32
CA ASP A 408 -20.69 -6.45 -5.16
C ASP A 408 -20.74 -6.96 -3.71
N GLN A 409 -19.61 -6.93 -3.01
CA GLN A 409 -19.44 -7.36 -1.62
C GLN A 409 -19.75 -6.27 -0.61
N SER A 410 -19.85 -5.02 -1.04
CA SER A 410 -20.20 -3.89 -0.16
C SER A 410 -21.67 -3.93 0.23
N ALA A 411 -21.95 -3.88 1.54
CA ALA A 411 -23.31 -3.72 2.05
C ALA A 411 -23.93 -2.37 1.63
N LEU A 412 -23.11 -1.34 1.43
CA LEU A 412 -23.54 -0.03 0.96
C LEU A 412 -23.71 0.02 -0.57
N LYS A 413 -23.29 -0.98 -1.31
CA LYS A 413 -23.26 -0.96 -2.78
C LYS A 413 -22.57 0.29 -3.32
N MET A 414 -21.38 0.56 -2.77
CA MET A 414 -20.48 1.63 -3.22
C MET A 414 -19.22 1.04 -3.83
N LEU A 415 -18.75 1.66 -4.90
CA LEU A 415 -17.41 1.44 -5.42
C LEU A 415 -16.37 1.91 -4.39
N PRO A 416 -15.15 1.34 -4.38
CA PRO A 416 -14.14 1.73 -3.41
C PRO A 416 -13.74 3.21 -3.54
N VAL A 417 -13.45 3.82 -2.40
CA VAL A 417 -12.84 5.16 -2.31
C VAL A 417 -11.38 5.04 -1.87
N TRP A 418 -11.15 4.39 -0.74
CA TRP A 418 -9.83 4.03 -0.24
C TRP A 418 -9.86 2.63 0.36
N SER A 419 -9.85 1.63 -0.50
CA SER A 419 -9.97 0.23 -0.12
C SER A 419 -8.67 -0.31 0.47
N HIS A 420 -8.77 -1.02 1.61
CA HIS A 420 -7.64 -1.60 2.30
C HIS A 420 -8.02 -2.89 3.04
N TYR A 421 -7.47 -4.02 2.62
CA TYR A 421 -7.59 -5.34 3.28
C TYR A 421 -9.02 -5.65 3.74
N ALA A 422 -9.94 -5.86 2.81
CA ALA A 422 -11.36 -6.15 3.05
C ALA A 422 -12.11 -5.06 3.85
N ASN A 423 -11.66 -3.82 3.77
CA ASN A 423 -12.31 -2.64 4.34
C ASN A 423 -12.24 -1.48 3.35
N ASP A 424 -13.08 -0.47 3.57
CA ASP A 424 -12.92 0.85 2.98
C ASP A 424 -12.91 1.88 4.10
N ASN A 425 -11.97 2.80 4.07
CA ASN A 425 -11.86 3.85 5.07
C ASN A 425 -12.39 5.20 4.59
N TRP A 426 -12.77 5.30 3.30
CA TRP A 426 -13.31 6.50 2.64
C TRP A 426 -12.44 7.75 2.83
N CYS A 427 -11.12 7.59 2.93
CA CYS A 427 -10.18 8.69 3.07
C CYS A 427 -10.20 9.57 1.81
N MET A 428 -10.02 10.89 1.99
CA MET A 428 -10.05 11.93 0.98
C MET A 428 -11.45 12.14 0.37
N SER A 429 -11.55 12.88 -0.72
CA SER A 429 -12.82 13.28 -1.34
C SER A 429 -13.07 12.57 -2.67
N GLY A 430 -14.28 12.63 -3.17
CA GLY A 430 -14.68 12.03 -4.45
C GLY A 430 -15.09 10.57 -4.34
N TYR A 431 -15.46 9.99 -5.50
CA TYR A 431 -15.72 8.56 -5.70
C TYR A 431 -15.00 8.09 -6.98
N HIS A 432 -13.70 8.34 -7.02
CA HIS A 432 -12.87 8.29 -8.24
C HIS A 432 -12.66 6.91 -8.86
N SER A 433 -13.15 5.82 -8.25
CA SER A 433 -13.33 4.55 -8.95
C SER A 433 -14.09 4.73 -10.26
N VAL A 434 -15.06 5.67 -10.27
CA VAL A 434 -15.85 6.01 -11.44
C VAL A 434 -14.97 6.47 -12.59
N SER A 435 -14.00 7.34 -12.32
CA SER A 435 -13.03 7.80 -13.33
C SER A 435 -12.19 6.64 -13.86
N VAL A 436 -11.69 5.77 -12.97
CA VAL A 436 -10.85 4.61 -13.33
C VAL A 436 -11.63 3.60 -14.18
N LEU A 437 -12.87 3.26 -13.80
CA LEU A 437 -13.74 2.36 -14.55
C LEU A 437 -14.06 2.92 -15.93
N THR A 438 -14.47 4.20 -15.97
CA THR A 438 -14.81 4.90 -17.22
C THR A 438 -13.64 4.89 -18.19
N ASP A 439 -12.45 5.26 -17.75
CA ASP A 439 -11.26 5.33 -18.60
C ASP A 439 -10.88 3.95 -19.15
N ALA A 440 -10.89 2.92 -18.30
CA ALA A 440 -10.60 1.54 -18.69
C ALA A 440 -11.63 0.98 -19.71
N ILE A 441 -12.93 1.30 -19.53
CA ILE A 441 -13.99 0.86 -20.45
C ILE A 441 -13.91 1.59 -21.80
N ILE A 442 -13.73 2.90 -21.78
CA ILE A 442 -13.64 3.71 -23.02
C ILE A 442 -12.43 3.28 -23.87
N LYS A 443 -11.31 2.98 -23.23
CA LYS A 443 -10.07 2.50 -23.86
C LYS A 443 -10.11 1.02 -24.24
N GLY A 444 -11.16 0.27 -23.89
CA GLY A 444 -11.32 -1.15 -24.23
C GLY A 444 -10.39 -2.06 -23.40
N VAL A 445 -9.92 -1.62 -22.25
CA VAL A 445 -9.08 -2.39 -21.31
C VAL A 445 -9.94 -3.30 -20.44
N TYR A 446 -11.08 -2.81 -19.94
CA TYR A 446 -11.97 -3.60 -19.10
C TYR A 446 -12.71 -4.66 -19.91
N THR A 447 -12.63 -5.91 -19.47
CA THR A 447 -13.24 -7.09 -20.14
C THR A 447 -14.48 -7.64 -19.43
N GLY A 448 -14.95 -6.98 -18.36
CA GLY A 448 -16.21 -7.32 -17.69
C GLY A 448 -17.43 -6.68 -18.34
N ASP A 449 -18.56 -6.69 -17.63
CA ASP A 449 -19.82 -6.10 -18.11
C ASP A 449 -19.81 -4.55 -17.92
N PRO A 450 -19.79 -3.76 -19.01
CA PRO A 450 -19.77 -2.30 -18.93
C PRO A 450 -21.11 -1.71 -18.47
N GLU A 451 -22.25 -2.40 -18.68
CA GLU A 451 -23.56 -1.97 -18.19
C GLU A 451 -23.64 -2.10 -16.66
N ALA A 452 -23.15 -3.23 -16.11
CA ALA A 452 -23.03 -3.41 -14.67
C ALA A 452 -22.09 -2.37 -14.04
N ALA A 453 -20.98 -2.03 -14.72
CA ALA A 453 -20.06 -0.98 -14.27
C ALA A 453 -20.72 0.40 -14.28
N LEU A 454 -21.49 0.77 -15.32
CA LEU A 454 -22.26 2.01 -15.34
C LEU A 454 -23.27 2.05 -14.18
N GLN A 455 -23.99 0.95 -13.93
CA GLN A 455 -24.94 0.89 -12.82
C GLN A 455 -24.25 1.06 -11.46
N ALA A 456 -23.07 0.47 -11.27
CA ALA A 456 -22.28 0.64 -10.04
C ALA A 456 -21.85 2.12 -9.85
N CYS A 457 -21.44 2.79 -10.93
CA CYS A 457 -21.11 4.21 -10.92
C CYS A 457 -22.32 5.07 -10.53
N ILE A 458 -23.49 4.82 -11.14
CA ILE A 458 -24.74 5.51 -10.84
C ILE A 458 -25.15 5.30 -9.38
N THR A 459 -25.10 4.06 -8.89
CA THR A 459 -25.48 3.75 -7.50
C THR A 459 -24.56 4.47 -6.52
N THR A 460 -23.24 4.44 -6.75
CA THR A 460 -22.24 5.13 -5.93
C THR A 460 -22.49 6.64 -5.88
N SER A 461 -22.69 7.29 -7.04
CA SER A 461 -22.91 8.74 -7.13
C SER A 461 -24.26 9.24 -6.58
N ASN A 462 -25.16 8.33 -6.24
CA ASN A 462 -26.47 8.62 -5.64
C ASN A 462 -26.59 8.15 -4.18
N HIS A 463 -25.49 7.76 -3.53
CA HIS A 463 -25.49 7.35 -2.13
C HIS A 463 -25.63 8.59 -1.22
N ARG A 464 -26.87 8.99 -0.93
CA ARG A 464 -27.21 10.28 -0.29
C ARG A 464 -26.56 10.52 1.07
N ASP A 465 -26.25 9.44 1.79
CA ASP A 465 -25.64 9.52 3.13
C ASP A 465 -24.10 9.63 3.09
N TYR A 466 -23.49 9.49 1.91
CA TYR A 466 -22.06 9.65 1.75
C TYR A 466 -21.71 11.13 1.59
N GLU A 467 -20.90 11.65 2.47
CA GLU A 467 -20.18 12.92 2.50
C GLU A 467 -20.80 14.09 1.72
N GLY A 468 -22.08 14.39 2.01
CA GLY A 468 -22.79 15.53 1.43
C GLY A 468 -23.38 15.30 0.03
N ILE A 469 -23.31 14.09 -0.55
CA ILE A 469 -23.93 13.79 -1.86
C ILE A 469 -25.40 14.17 -1.89
N GLY A 470 -26.16 13.93 -0.80
CA GLY A 470 -27.57 14.33 -0.73
C GLY A 470 -27.78 15.82 -1.00
N TYR A 471 -26.97 16.69 -0.41
CA TYR A 471 -27.03 18.14 -0.66
C TYR A 471 -26.56 18.48 -2.07
N TYR A 472 -25.51 17.84 -2.56
CA TYR A 472 -25.00 18.03 -3.90
C TYR A 472 -26.06 17.72 -4.96
N ILE A 473 -26.81 16.63 -4.79
CA ILE A 473 -27.93 16.28 -5.69
C ILE A 473 -29.04 17.33 -5.63
N ASP A 474 -29.45 17.74 -4.42
CA ASP A 474 -30.61 18.60 -4.23
C ASP A 474 -30.35 20.08 -4.58
N LYS A 475 -29.12 20.57 -4.33
CA LYS A 475 -28.76 22.00 -4.46
C LYS A 475 -27.72 22.30 -5.55
N GLY A 476 -27.07 21.26 -6.09
CA GLY A 476 -25.93 21.43 -7.01
C GLY A 476 -24.62 21.80 -6.32
N PHE A 477 -24.57 21.83 -4.98
CA PHE A 477 -23.36 22.05 -4.19
C PHE A 477 -23.57 21.57 -2.75
N ILE A 478 -22.45 21.41 -2.04
CA ILE A 478 -22.49 21.06 -0.61
C ILE A 478 -22.38 22.36 0.21
N PRO A 479 -23.35 22.66 1.10
CA PRO A 479 -23.26 23.82 1.98
C PRO A 479 -22.08 23.73 2.96
N SER A 480 -21.39 24.85 3.19
CA SER A 480 -20.23 24.93 4.10
C SER A 480 -20.52 24.54 5.54
N GLU A 481 -21.78 24.67 5.97
CA GLU A 481 -22.24 24.26 7.31
C GLU A 481 -22.42 22.73 7.44
N LYS A 482 -22.36 22.01 6.32
CA LYS A 482 -22.60 20.55 6.26
C LYS A 482 -21.34 19.73 6.02
N SER A 483 -20.28 20.34 5.50
CA SER A 483 -18.98 19.70 5.31
C SER A 483 -17.86 20.72 5.37
N GLY A 484 -16.81 20.40 6.11
CA GLY A 484 -15.56 21.19 6.15
C GLY A 484 -14.79 21.20 4.82
N THR A 485 -15.12 20.25 3.92
CA THR A 485 -14.50 20.06 2.59
C THR A 485 -15.49 20.31 1.45
N SER A 486 -16.50 21.13 1.70
CA SER A 486 -17.67 21.33 0.85
C SER A 486 -17.33 21.73 -0.59
N VAL A 487 -16.33 22.57 -0.80
CA VAL A 487 -15.88 22.99 -2.14
C VAL A 487 -15.16 21.85 -2.85
N SER A 488 -14.18 21.25 -2.20
CA SER A 488 -13.44 20.13 -2.80
C SER A 488 -14.38 19.01 -3.23
N ASN A 489 -15.28 18.57 -2.35
CA ASN A 489 -16.24 17.53 -2.69
C ASN A 489 -17.19 17.92 -3.84
N THR A 490 -17.66 19.17 -3.88
CA THR A 490 -18.49 19.63 -5.00
C THR A 490 -17.76 19.55 -6.33
N LEU A 491 -16.49 19.94 -6.35
CA LEU A 491 -15.65 19.91 -7.57
C LEU A 491 -15.31 18.48 -8.00
N GLU A 492 -14.91 17.64 -7.06
CA GLU A 492 -14.55 16.25 -7.32
C GLU A 492 -15.78 15.45 -7.82
N TYR A 493 -16.94 15.62 -7.20
CA TYR A 493 -18.18 14.99 -7.66
C TYR A 493 -18.61 15.48 -9.05
N ALA A 494 -18.43 16.75 -9.35
CA ALA A 494 -18.73 17.28 -10.70
C ALA A 494 -17.83 16.66 -11.78
N TYR A 495 -16.59 16.37 -11.45
CA TYR A 495 -15.69 15.64 -12.35
C TYR A 495 -16.09 14.16 -12.49
N ASP A 496 -16.38 13.48 -11.39
CA ASP A 496 -16.83 12.08 -11.42
C ASP A 496 -18.14 11.92 -12.19
N ASP A 497 -19.09 12.86 -12.04
CA ASP A 497 -20.33 12.90 -12.82
C ASP A 497 -20.07 13.06 -14.32
N TRP A 498 -19.08 13.87 -14.71
CA TRP A 498 -18.67 13.94 -16.11
C TRP A 498 -18.16 12.59 -16.61
N CYS A 499 -17.40 11.86 -15.81
CA CYS A 499 -16.93 10.53 -16.17
C CYS A 499 -18.12 9.57 -16.39
N ILE A 500 -19.14 9.58 -15.51
CA ILE A 500 -20.37 8.79 -15.69
C ILE A 500 -21.07 9.18 -17.01
N ALA A 501 -21.16 10.48 -17.31
CA ALA A 501 -21.75 10.93 -18.56
C ALA A 501 -20.98 10.38 -19.78
N GLN A 502 -19.64 10.40 -19.78
CA GLN A 502 -18.86 9.85 -20.89
C GLN A 502 -19.08 8.34 -21.05
N LEU A 503 -19.15 7.60 -19.94
CA LEU A 503 -19.46 6.16 -19.99
C LEU A 503 -20.88 5.91 -20.51
N ALA A 504 -21.87 6.66 -20.03
CA ALA A 504 -23.25 6.59 -20.52
C ALA A 504 -23.34 6.87 -22.02
N LYS A 505 -22.63 7.90 -22.51
CA LYS A 505 -22.53 8.20 -23.95
C LYS A 505 -21.92 7.04 -24.74
N LYS A 506 -20.86 6.43 -24.24
CA LYS A 506 -20.21 5.26 -24.85
C LYS A 506 -21.18 4.10 -24.99
N LEU A 507 -22.08 3.92 -24.03
CA LEU A 507 -23.08 2.84 -23.97
C LEU A 507 -24.44 3.24 -24.57
N ASN A 508 -24.56 4.40 -25.24
CA ASN A 508 -25.79 4.93 -25.85
C ASN A 508 -26.96 5.11 -24.86
N LYS A 509 -26.66 5.48 -23.59
CA LYS A 509 -27.66 5.77 -22.54
C LYS A 509 -27.93 7.27 -22.50
N GLN A 510 -28.71 7.79 -23.45
CA GLN A 510 -28.87 9.22 -23.67
C GLN A 510 -29.42 9.98 -22.46
N SER A 511 -30.42 9.45 -21.75
CA SER A 511 -31.00 10.13 -20.58
C SER A 511 -30.01 10.25 -19.42
N VAL A 512 -29.21 9.22 -19.19
CA VAL A 512 -28.15 9.22 -18.17
C VAL A 512 -27.05 10.23 -18.57
N TYR A 513 -26.65 10.24 -19.84
CA TYR A 513 -25.69 11.21 -20.36
C TYR A 513 -26.13 12.65 -20.08
N GLU A 514 -27.37 13.00 -20.41
CA GLU A 514 -27.90 14.36 -20.22
C GLU A 514 -27.98 14.76 -18.75
N GLU A 515 -28.45 13.86 -17.90
CA GLU A 515 -28.51 14.08 -16.44
C GLU A 515 -27.12 14.36 -15.86
N TYR A 516 -26.16 13.49 -16.13
CA TYR A 516 -24.82 13.60 -15.55
C TYR A 516 -23.99 14.71 -16.18
N MET A 517 -24.21 15.06 -17.45
CA MET A 517 -23.64 16.27 -18.05
C MET A 517 -24.14 17.55 -17.36
N LYS A 518 -25.42 17.59 -16.97
CA LYS A 518 -25.94 18.71 -16.16
C LYS A 518 -25.26 18.77 -14.79
N ARG A 519 -25.15 17.64 -14.10
CA ARG A 519 -24.51 17.56 -12.77
C ARG A 519 -23.03 17.93 -12.84
N SER A 520 -22.34 17.58 -13.90
CA SER A 520 -20.93 17.93 -14.12
C SER A 520 -20.64 19.43 -14.19
N GLY A 521 -21.67 20.25 -14.40
CA GLY A 521 -21.61 21.72 -14.34
C GLY A 521 -21.74 22.30 -12.93
N ASN A 522 -22.01 21.51 -11.93
CA ASN A 522 -22.27 21.96 -10.55
C ASN A 522 -21.11 22.70 -9.89
N TRP A 523 -19.87 22.52 -10.37
CA TRP A 523 -18.71 23.29 -9.92
C TRP A 523 -18.90 24.81 -10.02
N GLU A 524 -19.72 25.30 -10.99
CA GLU A 524 -20.02 26.72 -11.18
C GLU A 524 -20.70 27.34 -9.94
N ASN A 525 -21.41 26.54 -9.15
CA ASN A 525 -22.07 27.02 -7.93
C ASN A 525 -21.07 27.53 -6.88
N ASN A 526 -19.84 27.04 -6.87
CA ASN A 526 -18.80 27.47 -5.95
C ASN A 526 -17.86 28.54 -6.57
N PHE A 527 -18.00 28.87 -7.86
CA PHE A 527 -17.15 29.90 -8.48
C PHE A 527 -17.68 31.30 -8.17
N ASP A 528 -16.92 32.07 -7.40
CA ASP A 528 -17.23 33.47 -7.10
C ASP A 528 -16.64 34.40 -8.18
N ASN A 529 -17.50 34.88 -9.07
CA ASN A 529 -17.10 35.76 -10.16
C ASN A 529 -16.49 37.09 -9.68
N SER A 530 -16.81 37.55 -8.46
CA SER A 530 -16.33 38.82 -7.93
C SER A 530 -14.82 38.80 -7.58
N ILE A 531 -14.32 37.60 -7.23
CA ILE A 531 -12.91 37.39 -6.89
C ILE A 531 -12.18 36.49 -7.90
N GLY A 532 -12.94 35.76 -8.75
CA GLY A 532 -12.40 34.83 -9.75
C GLY A 532 -11.75 33.56 -9.15
N PHE A 533 -12.30 33.07 -8.05
CA PHE A 533 -11.86 31.87 -7.33
C PHE A 533 -13.04 31.02 -6.85
N MET A 534 -12.75 29.74 -6.58
CA MET A 534 -13.70 28.87 -5.89
C MET A 534 -13.86 29.29 -4.44
N ARG A 535 -15.08 29.34 -3.93
CA ARG A 535 -15.41 29.78 -2.58
C ARG A 535 -16.55 28.98 -2.00
N ALA A 536 -16.48 28.67 -0.70
CA ALA A 536 -17.51 27.95 0.00
C ALA A 536 -18.82 28.75 0.06
N LYS A 537 -19.95 28.06 -0.16
CA LYS A 537 -21.28 28.61 -0.20
C LYS A 537 -22.11 28.03 0.92
N LYS A 538 -22.94 28.86 1.56
CA LYS A 538 -23.88 28.48 2.61
C LYS A 538 -25.17 27.91 2.05
N ALA A 539 -25.97 27.26 2.92
CA ALA A 539 -27.26 26.69 2.55
C ALA A 539 -28.27 27.73 2.00
N ASP A 540 -28.15 29.02 2.37
CA ASP A 540 -28.89 30.15 1.85
C ASP A 540 -28.37 30.70 0.50
N CYS A 541 -27.43 30.00 -0.11
CA CYS A 541 -26.74 30.36 -1.36
C CYS A 541 -25.81 31.58 -1.28
N THR A 542 -25.53 32.13 -0.11
CA THR A 542 -24.52 33.19 0.06
C THR A 542 -23.13 32.61 0.19
N PHE A 543 -22.12 33.31 -0.29
CA PHE A 543 -20.74 32.89 -0.09
C PHE A 543 -20.28 33.10 1.37
N GLN A 544 -19.41 32.21 1.85
CA GLN A 544 -18.82 32.30 3.17
C GLN A 544 -18.11 33.66 3.35
N LYS A 545 -18.39 34.35 4.47
CA LYS A 545 -17.67 35.58 4.85
C LYS A 545 -16.26 35.26 5.38
N ASN A 546 -15.41 36.26 5.46
CA ASN A 546 -14.02 36.13 5.96
C ASN A 546 -13.21 35.08 5.19
N PHE A 547 -13.29 35.13 3.87
CA PHE A 547 -12.63 34.20 2.98
C PHE A 547 -11.22 34.68 2.64
N ASP A 548 -10.23 33.77 2.79
CA ASP A 548 -8.85 33.95 2.38
C ASP A 548 -8.46 32.87 1.38
N VAL A 549 -8.09 33.26 0.17
CA VAL A 549 -7.74 32.32 -0.92
C VAL A 549 -6.53 31.45 -0.62
N MET A 550 -5.65 31.89 0.30
CA MET A 550 -4.43 31.18 0.68
C MET A 550 -4.61 30.29 1.91
N SER A 551 -5.69 30.46 2.67
CA SER A 551 -5.90 29.68 3.88
C SER A 551 -6.30 28.25 3.57
N THR A 552 -5.65 27.30 4.24
CA THR A 552 -5.98 25.87 4.22
C THR A 552 -6.98 25.48 5.31
N ASN A 553 -7.36 26.43 6.22
CA ASN A 553 -8.18 26.15 7.37
C ASN A 553 -9.62 26.60 7.17
N ASN A 554 -10.60 25.70 7.31
CA ASN A 554 -12.04 26.01 7.35
C ASN A 554 -12.58 26.82 6.17
N GLN A 555 -11.98 26.66 4.99
CA GLN A 555 -12.38 27.37 3.75
C GLN A 555 -13.16 26.47 2.77
N GLY A 556 -13.45 25.22 3.15
CA GLY A 556 -14.16 24.25 2.31
C GLY A 556 -13.26 23.38 1.45
N PHE A 557 -11.95 23.37 1.71
CA PHE A 557 -10.96 22.60 0.93
C PHE A 557 -10.29 21.52 1.78
N ILE A 558 -10.01 20.38 1.17
CA ILE A 558 -9.24 19.29 1.73
C ILE A 558 -7.78 19.40 1.27
N GLU A 559 -6.84 19.34 2.19
CA GLU A 559 -5.39 19.39 1.95
C GLU A 559 -4.95 20.44 0.91
N GLY A 560 -5.62 21.58 0.91
CA GLY A 560 -5.36 22.65 -0.03
C GLY A 560 -6.13 23.91 0.29
N ASN A 561 -6.15 24.83 -0.65
CA ASN A 561 -6.83 26.11 -0.53
C ASN A 561 -7.54 26.49 -1.85
N SER A 562 -8.17 27.64 -1.87
CA SER A 562 -8.88 28.11 -3.06
C SER A 562 -7.95 28.31 -4.26
N TRP A 563 -6.69 28.68 -4.01
CA TRP A 563 -5.73 28.85 -5.09
C TRP A 563 -5.48 27.55 -5.84
N ASN A 564 -5.23 26.45 -5.11
CA ASN A 564 -5.02 25.12 -5.71
C ASN A 564 -6.28 24.62 -6.43
N TYR A 565 -7.43 24.63 -5.74
CA TYR A 565 -8.66 24.00 -6.21
C TYR A 565 -9.38 24.80 -7.29
N SER A 566 -9.15 26.11 -7.43
CA SER A 566 -9.83 26.90 -8.47
C SER A 566 -9.45 26.50 -9.90
N PHE A 567 -8.36 25.76 -10.08
CA PHE A 567 -7.98 25.19 -11.39
C PHE A 567 -8.51 23.77 -11.62
N PHE A 568 -9.14 23.16 -10.60
CA PHE A 568 -9.63 21.79 -10.72
C PHE A 568 -11.02 21.73 -11.36
N VAL A 569 -11.06 21.95 -12.68
CA VAL A 569 -12.22 21.72 -13.55
C VAL A 569 -11.74 21.02 -14.83
N PRO A 570 -11.17 19.80 -14.73
CA PRO A 570 -10.55 19.13 -15.88
C PRO A 570 -11.58 18.76 -16.96
N GLN A 571 -12.85 18.61 -16.59
CA GLN A 571 -13.93 18.28 -17.52
C GLN A 571 -14.36 19.45 -18.42
N ASN A 572 -14.08 20.71 -18.05
CA ASN A 572 -14.47 21.87 -18.84
C ASN A 572 -13.51 23.07 -18.67
N PRO A 573 -12.23 22.93 -19.07
CA PRO A 573 -11.24 23.99 -18.91
C PRO A 573 -11.58 25.25 -19.75
N ALA A 574 -12.28 25.10 -20.86
CA ALA A 574 -12.67 26.23 -21.68
C ALA A 574 -13.63 27.18 -20.95
N LEU A 575 -14.66 26.65 -20.32
CA LEU A 575 -15.58 27.43 -19.49
C LEU A 575 -14.89 28.05 -18.27
N LEU A 576 -14.01 27.30 -17.63
CA LEU A 576 -13.22 27.84 -16.49
C LEU A 576 -12.38 29.05 -16.92
N ILE A 577 -11.69 28.97 -18.08
CA ILE A 577 -10.92 30.07 -18.64
C ILE A 577 -11.79 31.30 -18.85
N ASP A 578 -13.00 31.11 -19.40
CA ASP A 578 -13.95 32.21 -19.64
C ASP A 578 -14.42 32.84 -18.31
N ARG A 579 -14.77 32.01 -17.31
CA ARG A 579 -15.15 32.47 -15.96
C ARG A 579 -14.02 33.23 -15.25
N MET A 580 -12.77 32.86 -15.47
CA MET A 580 -11.59 33.56 -14.92
C MET A 580 -11.22 34.84 -15.70
N GLY A 581 -12.02 35.23 -16.70
CA GLY A 581 -11.85 36.47 -17.48
C GLY A 581 -10.98 36.33 -18.71
N GLY A 582 -10.93 35.12 -19.29
CA GLY A 582 -10.31 34.81 -20.56
C GLY A 582 -8.84 34.37 -20.45
N LYS A 583 -8.28 33.91 -21.56
CA LYS A 583 -6.97 33.25 -21.66
C LYS A 583 -5.83 34.01 -20.99
N LYS A 584 -5.77 35.36 -21.19
CA LYS A 584 -4.69 36.18 -20.63
C LYS A 584 -4.71 36.21 -19.10
N LYS A 585 -5.89 36.41 -18.49
CA LYS A 585 -6.03 36.43 -17.02
C LYS A 585 -5.80 35.06 -16.44
N PHE A 586 -6.29 34.00 -17.10
CA PHE A 586 -6.06 32.63 -16.67
C PHE A 586 -4.57 32.27 -16.68
N ALA A 587 -3.83 32.58 -17.76
CA ALA A 587 -2.40 32.36 -17.85
C ALA A 587 -1.64 33.13 -16.76
N SER A 588 -1.97 34.42 -16.56
CA SER A 588 -1.35 35.22 -15.50
C SER A 588 -1.59 34.64 -14.10
N LYS A 589 -2.75 34.03 -13.83
CA LYS A 589 -3.00 33.34 -12.55
C LYS A 589 -2.15 32.07 -12.43
N LEU A 590 -1.98 31.29 -13.49
CA LEU A 590 -1.10 30.12 -13.51
C LEU A 590 0.37 30.49 -13.28
N ASP A 591 0.83 31.60 -13.90
CA ASP A 591 2.19 32.12 -13.71
C ASP A 591 2.43 32.59 -12.25
N THR A 592 1.37 32.88 -11.49
CA THR A 592 1.42 33.30 -10.10
C THR A 592 1.39 32.12 -9.13
N LEU A 593 0.80 30.99 -9.53
CA LEU A 593 0.73 29.76 -8.76
C LEU A 593 2.12 29.15 -8.56
#